data_fad59f078e0b359e52a5739b1e0c7207
#
_entry.id   fad59f078e0b359e52a5739b1e0c7207
#
_cell.length_a   1.000
_cell.length_b   1.000
_cell.length_c   1.000
_cell.angle_alpha   90.00
_cell.angle_beta   90.00
_cell.angle_gamma   90.00
#
_symmetry.space_group_name_H-M   'P 1'
#
loop_
_entity.id
_entity.type
_entity.pdbx_description
1 polymer ?
#
loop_
_entity_poly.entity_id
_entity_poly.type
_entity_poly.pdbx_seq_one_letter_code
_entity_poly.pdbx_strand_id
1 'polypeptide(L)'
;CVLVPGLSLHKPKSAEELLFMLHHGNQNRTQHPTDANSESSRSHAVFQVFVRQRDRTANVSAEVKVAKMCLVDLAGSERATATSNKGARFREGANINKSLLALGNVINALAENKNKGHIPYRDSKLTRLLKDSLGGNCQTVMIAAIRYLFQ
;
A
#
# COMPACT_ATOMS: atom_id res chain seq x y z
N CYS A 1 10.53 -8.43 10.47
CA CYS A 1 10.46 -8.35 8.99
C CYS A 1 9.17 -9.02 8.54
N VAL A 2 8.47 -8.42 7.58
CA VAL A 2 7.27 -9.01 6.97
C VAL A 2 7.72 -9.77 5.72
N LEU A 3 7.49 -11.08 5.69
CA LEU A 3 7.77 -11.92 4.53
C LEU A 3 6.52 -12.02 3.65
N VAL A 4 6.68 -11.76 2.37
CA VAL A 4 5.63 -11.95 1.35
C VAL A 4 6.08 -13.09 0.43
N PRO A 5 5.49 -14.29 0.54
CA PRO A 5 5.84 -15.42 -0.31
C PRO A 5 5.61 -15.09 -1.79
N GLY A 6 6.54 -15.45 -2.65
CA GLY A 6 6.45 -15.22 -4.09
C GLY A 6 6.80 -13.79 -4.55
N LEU A 7 7.10 -12.87 -3.63
CA LEU A 7 7.56 -11.53 -4.02
C LEU A 7 9.00 -11.59 -4.53
N SER A 8 9.22 -11.10 -5.75
CA SER A 8 10.53 -10.96 -6.36
C SER A 8 11.00 -9.50 -6.36
N LEU A 9 12.33 -9.31 -6.27
CA LEU A 9 12.97 -8.00 -6.39
C LEU A 9 13.60 -7.88 -7.77
N HIS A 10 13.23 -6.82 -8.48
CA HIS A 10 13.75 -6.53 -9.82
C HIS A 10 14.72 -5.34 -9.78
N LYS A 11 15.71 -5.34 -10.66
CA LYS A 11 16.67 -4.23 -10.81
C LYS A 11 16.55 -3.71 -12.25
N PRO A 12 15.62 -2.77 -12.52
CA PRO A 12 15.46 -2.19 -13.84
C PRO A 12 16.73 -1.43 -14.24
N LYS A 13 17.11 -1.54 -15.50
CA LYS A 13 18.31 -0.89 -16.07
C LYS A 13 17.96 0.46 -16.70
N SER A 14 16.69 0.72 -16.98
CA SER A 14 16.19 1.95 -17.58
C SER A 14 14.83 2.34 -17.04
N ALA A 15 14.41 3.57 -17.30
CA ALA A 15 13.08 4.07 -16.96
C ALA A 15 11.99 3.33 -17.73
N GLU A 16 12.24 2.99 -18.99
CA GLU A 16 11.31 2.24 -19.84
C GLU A 16 11.05 0.85 -19.28
N GLU A 17 12.09 0.14 -18.84
CA GLU A 17 11.97 -1.18 -18.21
C GLU A 17 11.13 -1.07 -16.93
N LEU A 18 11.36 -0.04 -16.09
CA LEU A 18 10.57 0.19 -14.90
C LEU A 18 9.09 0.44 -15.22
N LEU A 19 8.80 1.29 -16.20
CA LEU A 19 7.43 1.58 -16.63
C LEU A 19 6.74 0.35 -17.21
N PHE A 20 7.47 -0.47 -17.96
CA PHE A 20 6.95 -1.74 -18.48
C PHE A 20 6.57 -2.68 -17.32
N MET A 21 7.43 -2.82 -16.31
CA MET A 21 7.13 -3.64 -15.12
C MET A 21 5.91 -3.11 -14.35
N LEU A 22 5.77 -1.79 -14.20
CA LEU A 22 4.61 -1.17 -13.58
C LEU A 22 3.32 -1.44 -14.37
N HIS A 23 3.38 -1.29 -15.69
CA HIS A 23 2.23 -1.57 -16.55
C HIS A 23 1.81 -3.04 -16.44
N HIS A 24 2.77 -3.97 -16.50
CA HIS A 24 2.50 -5.39 -16.35
C HIS A 24 1.94 -5.73 -14.95
N GLY A 25 2.47 -5.11 -13.90
CA GLY A 25 1.95 -5.25 -12.54
C GLY A 25 0.50 -4.77 -12.42
N ASN A 26 0.16 -3.67 -13.06
CA ASN A 26 -1.21 -3.17 -13.10
C ASN A 26 -2.16 -4.10 -13.87
N GLN A 27 -1.71 -4.70 -14.97
CA GLN A 27 -2.51 -5.70 -15.69
C GLN A 27 -2.80 -6.96 -14.87
N ASN A 28 -1.91 -7.30 -13.94
CA ASN A 28 -2.06 -8.45 -13.03
C ASN A 28 -2.84 -8.12 -11.75
N ARG A 29 -3.32 -6.90 -11.56
CA ARG A 29 -4.27 -6.59 -10.47
C ARG A 29 -5.51 -7.44 -10.67
N THR A 30 -6.07 -7.97 -9.59
CA THR A 30 -7.23 -8.86 -9.62
C THR A 30 -8.34 -8.28 -10.48
N GLN A 31 -8.58 -8.91 -11.63
CA GLN A 31 -9.59 -8.51 -12.60
C GLN A 31 -10.84 -9.34 -12.35
N HIS A 32 -11.86 -8.73 -11.76
CA HIS A 32 -13.22 -9.27 -11.86
C HIS A 32 -13.99 -8.40 -12.85
N PRO A 33 -14.28 -8.90 -14.06
CA PRO A 33 -15.00 -8.14 -15.09
C PRO A 33 -16.38 -7.76 -14.57
N THR A 34 -16.60 -6.48 -14.37
CA THR A 34 -17.93 -5.92 -14.16
C THR A 34 -18.02 -4.55 -14.79
N ASP A 35 -19.02 -4.40 -15.63
CA ASP A 35 -19.26 -3.31 -16.57
C ASP A 35 -19.38 -1.89 -16.00
N ALA A 36 -19.20 -1.66 -14.70
CA ALA A 36 -19.46 -0.34 -14.10
C ALA A 36 -18.41 0.19 -13.12
N ASN A 37 -17.41 -0.61 -12.69
CA ASN A 37 -16.46 -0.15 -11.67
C ASN A 37 -15.02 -0.38 -12.12
N SER A 38 -14.17 0.65 -12.03
CA SER A 38 -12.75 0.53 -12.36
C SER A 38 -12.06 -0.50 -11.45
N GLU A 39 -11.26 -1.36 -12.01
CA GLU A 39 -10.51 -2.45 -11.32
C GLU A 39 -9.64 -1.91 -10.17
N SER A 40 -9.13 -0.70 -10.32
CA SER A 40 -8.33 -0.02 -9.31
C SER A 40 -9.08 0.26 -8.01
N SER A 41 -10.43 0.41 -8.05
CA SER A 41 -11.23 0.70 -6.85
C SER A 41 -11.38 -0.49 -5.89
N ARG A 42 -11.02 -1.72 -6.30
CA ARG A 42 -11.26 -2.94 -5.54
C ARG A 42 -10.01 -3.67 -5.06
N SER A 43 -8.83 -3.15 -5.36
CA SER A 43 -7.56 -3.74 -4.92
C SER A 43 -6.60 -2.67 -4.44
N HIS A 44 -5.87 -2.95 -3.35
CA HIS A 44 -4.74 -2.11 -2.96
C HIS A 44 -3.53 -2.46 -3.81
N ALA A 45 -2.79 -1.45 -4.27
CA ALA A 45 -1.49 -1.64 -4.90
C ALA A 45 -0.39 -0.98 -4.07
N VAL A 46 0.71 -1.68 -3.86
CA VAL A 46 1.88 -1.17 -3.14
C VAL A 46 3.11 -1.35 -4.03
N PHE A 47 3.66 -0.24 -4.46
CA PHE A 47 4.91 -0.21 -5.21
C PHE A 47 6.05 0.22 -4.30
N GLN A 48 7.11 -0.59 -4.21
CA GLN A 48 8.23 -0.34 -3.33
C GLN A 48 9.52 -0.19 -4.12
N VAL A 49 10.24 0.90 -3.89
CA VAL A 49 11.56 1.17 -4.46
C VAL A 49 12.59 1.16 -3.35
N PHE A 50 13.63 0.35 -3.53
CA PHE A 50 14.78 0.31 -2.65
C PHE A 50 15.96 1.00 -3.33
N VAL A 51 16.46 2.07 -2.73
CA VAL A 51 17.64 2.80 -3.19
C VAL A 51 18.81 2.47 -2.29
N ARG A 52 19.90 1.99 -2.88
CA ARG A 52 21.17 1.77 -2.18
C ARG A 52 22.20 2.74 -2.70
N GLN A 53 22.77 3.52 -1.80
CA GLN A 53 23.81 4.49 -2.13
C GLN A 53 25.10 4.13 -1.40
N ARG A 54 26.20 4.17 -2.13
CA ARG A 54 27.56 3.99 -1.62
C ARG A 54 28.45 5.02 -2.27
N ASP A 55 29.39 5.58 -1.52
CA ASP A 55 30.38 6.50 -2.07
C ASP A 55 31.33 5.78 -3.01
N ARG A 56 31.64 6.42 -4.13
CA ARG A 56 32.44 5.82 -5.20
C ARG A 56 33.90 5.53 -4.78
N THR A 57 34.41 6.34 -3.86
CA THR A 57 35.78 6.27 -3.32
C THR A 57 35.85 5.49 -2.00
N ALA A 58 34.74 4.93 -1.55
CA ALA A 58 34.65 4.29 -0.25
C ALA A 58 35.41 2.97 -0.19
N ASN A 59 36.19 2.77 0.88
CA ASN A 59 36.83 1.49 1.17
C ASN A 59 35.80 0.38 1.38
N VAL A 60 36.25 -0.89 1.36
CA VAL A 60 35.37 -2.08 1.47
C VAL A 60 34.48 -2.06 2.73
N SER A 61 34.89 -1.35 3.79
CA SER A 61 34.18 -1.20 5.06
C SER A 61 33.19 -0.03 5.12
N ALA A 62 32.99 0.72 4.01
CA ALA A 62 32.13 1.89 4.05
C ALA A 62 30.64 1.51 4.15
N GLU A 63 29.92 2.29 4.95
CA GLU A 63 28.51 2.12 5.16
C GLU A 63 27.71 2.32 3.86
N VAL A 64 26.76 1.43 3.62
CA VAL A 64 25.79 1.53 2.52
C VAL A 64 24.52 2.17 3.07
N LYS A 65 24.17 3.35 2.56
CA LYS A 65 22.89 3.99 2.88
C LYS A 65 21.78 3.29 2.09
N VAL A 66 20.73 2.84 2.80
CA VAL A 66 19.58 2.20 2.19
C VAL A 66 18.34 3.02 2.51
N ALA A 67 17.61 3.42 1.48
CA ALA A 67 16.32 4.07 1.60
C ALA A 67 15.24 3.23 0.93
N LYS A 68 14.02 3.27 1.46
CA LYS A 68 12.84 2.63 0.90
C LYS A 68 11.75 3.68 0.66
N MET A 69 11.26 3.77 -0.56
CA MET A 69 10.10 4.57 -0.92
C MET A 69 8.92 3.63 -1.21
N CYS A 70 7.76 3.91 -0.62
CA CYS A 70 6.52 3.19 -0.86
C CYS A 70 5.51 4.12 -1.50
N LEU A 71 5.01 3.78 -2.68
CA LEU A 71 3.87 4.43 -3.32
C LEU A 71 2.68 3.49 -3.16
N VAL A 72 1.61 3.98 -2.57
CA VAL A 72 0.44 3.17 -2.21
C VAL A 72 -0.79 3.74 -2.87
N ASP A 73 -1.43 2.94 -3.71
CA ASP A 73 -2.74 3.19 -4.29
C ASP A 73 -3.75 2.32 -3.56
N LEU A 74 -4.61 2.95 -2.76
CA LEU A 74 -5.60 2.27 -1.94
C LEU A 74 -6.86 1.99 -2.74
N ALA A 75 -7.50 0.86 -2.44
CA ALA A 75 -8.85 0.57 -2.94
C ALA A 75 -9.87 1.60 -2.41
N GLY A 76 -10.99 1.71 -3.09
CA GLY A 76 -12.07 2.63 -2.73
C GLY A 76 -12.62 2.40 -1.32
N SER A 77 -13.01 3.49 -0.66
CA SER A 77 -13.55 3.49 0.71
C SER A 77 -15.08 3.44 0.75
N GLU A 78 -15.73 3.24 -0.38
CA GLU A 78 -17.19 3.15 -0.48
C GLU A 78 -17.75 1.98 0.34
N ARG A 79 -18.88 2.20 0.98
CA ARG A 79 -19.53 1.15 1.79
C ARG A 79 -20.02 0.01 0.91
N ALA A 80 -19.68 -1.23 1.28
CA ALA A 80 -20.16 -2.43 0.59
C ALA A 80 -21.70 -2.52 0.57
N THR A 81 -22.38 -1.90 1.53
CA THR A 81 -23.85 -1.83 1.61
C THR A 81 -24.48 -0.90 0.60
N ALA A 82 -23.73 0.07 0.06
CA ALA A 82 -24.22 0.99 -0.97
C ALA A 82 -24.27 0.36 -2.37
N THR A 83 -23.66 -0.82 -2.53
CA THR A 83 -23.65 -1.58 -3.78
C THR A 83 -24.62 -2.75 -3.65
N SER A 84 -25.49 -2.98 -4.65
CA SER A 84 -26.44 -4.09 -4.72
C SER A 84 -25.78 -5.47 -4.90
N ASN A 85 -24.53 -5.61 -4.49
CA ASN A 85 -23.71 -6.80 -4.67
C ASN A 85 -24.12 -7.92 -3.72
N LYS A 86 -24.29 -9.15 -4.24
CA LYS A 86 -24.57 -10.37 -3.48
C LYS A 86 -23.42 -11.38 -3.60
N GLY A 87 -23.25 -12.23 -2.60
CA GLY A 87 -22.31 -13.37 -2.66
C GLY A 87 -20.84 -12.99 -2.53
N ALA A 88 -20.00 -13.45 -3.45
CA ALA A 88 -18.55 -13.28 -3.42
C ALA A 88 -18.10 -11.81 -3.42
N ARG A 89 -18.78 -10.96 -4.18
CA ARG A 89 -18.51 -9.51 -4.27
C ARG A 89 -18.78 -8.77 -2.97
N PHE A 90 -19.81 -9.16 -2.24
CA PHE A 90 -20.09 -8.61 -0.92
C PHE A 90 -18.96 -8.92 0.06
N ARG A 91 -18.43 -10.15 0.05
CA ARG A 91 -17.27 -10.54 0.88
C ARG A 91 -16.01 -9.81 0.51
N GLU A 92 -15.77 -9.57 -0.78
CA GLU A 92 -14.62 -8.79 -1.27
C GLU A 92 -14.68 -7.35 -0.76
N GLY A 93 -15.81 -6.65 -0.96
CA GLY A 93 -16.02 -5.30 -0.44
C GLY A 93 -15.88 -5.22 1.08
N ALA A 94 -16.37 -6.23 1.81
CA ALA A 94 -16.20 -6.31 3.25
C ALA A 94 -14.72 -6.46 3.66
N ASN A 95 -13.94 -7.24 2.93
CA ASN A 95 -12.49 -7.41 3.19
C ASN A 95 -11.71 -6.13 2.89
N ILE A 96 -12.04 -5.40 1.82
CA ILE A 96 -11.46 -4.10 1.49
C ILE A 96 -11.72 -3.12 2.63
N ASN A 97 -12.99 -2.96 3.02
CA ASN A 97 -13.38 -2.05 4.10
C ASN A 97 -12.73 -2.42 5.43
N LYS A 98 -12.57 -3.71 5.74
CA LYS A 98 -11.86 -4.19 6.92
C LYS A 98 -10.39 -3.76 6.90
N SER A 99 -9.71 -3.84 5.77
CA SER A 99 -8.31 -3.42 5.64
C SER A 99 -8.13 -1.92 5.79
N LEU A 100 -9.05 -1.11 5.24
CA LEU A 100 -9.05 0.35 5.39
C LEU A 100 -9.39 0.78 6.82
N LEU A 101 -10.34 0.12 7.47
CA LEU A 101 -10.65 0.35 8.88
C LEU A 101 -9.44 0.04 9.76
N ALA A 102 -8.75 -1.08 9.54
CA ALA A 102 -7.53 -1.42 10.26
C ALA A 102 -6.43 -0.35 10.05
N LEU A 103 -6.32 0.20 8.83
CA LEU A 103 -5.38 1.30 8.55
C LEU A 103 -5.77 2.56 9.35
N GLY A 104 -7.04 2.93 9.36
CA GLY A 104 -7.54 4.06 10.17
C GLY A 104 -7.25 3.89 11.65
N ASN A 105 -7.48 2.69 12.21
CA ASN A 105 -7.18 2.39 13.60
C ASN A 105 -5.68 2.51 13.92
N VAL A 106 -4.81 2.08 13.01
CA VAL A 106 -3.36 2.24 13.17
C VAL A 106 -2.97 3.71 13.17
N ILE A 107 -3.51 4.51 12.24
CA ILE A 107 -3.21 5.95 12.16
C ILE A 107 -3.69 6.67 13.44
N ASN A 108 -4.90 6.38 13.91
CA ASN A 108 -5.44 6.95 15.15
C ASN A 108 -4.57 6.55 16.35
N ALA A 109 -4.22 5.27 16.47
CA ALA A 109 -3.37 4.79 17.55
C ALA A 109 -1.98 5.45 17.53
N LEU A 110 -1.41 5.74 16.36
CA LEU A 110 -0.15 6.48 16.22
C LEU A 110 -0.30 7.95 16.61
N ALA A 111 -1.42 8.58 16.27
CA ALA A 111 -1.69 9.98 16.61
C ALA A 111 -1.95 10.16 18.11
N GLU A 112 -2.66 9.24 18.75
CA GLU A 112 -3.03 9.29 20.16
C GLU A 112 -1.92 8.80 21.11
N ASN A 113 -0.91 8.09 20.55
CA ASN A 113 0.06 7.33 21.33
C ASN A 113 1.13 8.19 22.00
N LYS A 114 0.71 9.13 22.84
CA LYS A 114 1.60 9.82 23.79
C LYS A 114 2.10 8.88 24.91
N ASN A 115 1.49 7.70 25.13
CA ASN A 115 1.69 6.83 26.29
C ASN A 115 1.91 5.33 25.95
N LYS A 116 2.66 4.97 24.91
CA LYS A 116 3.14 3.59 24.68
C LYS A 116 2.06 2.49 24.54
N GLY A 117 0.88 2.78 24.03
CA GLY A 117 -0.15 1.79 23.75
C GLY A 117 0.26 0.83 22.61
N HIS A 118 -0.41 -0.32 22.55
CA HIS A 118 -0.21 -1.28 21.45
C HIS A 118 -0.79 -0.74 20.13
N ILE A 119 0.00 -0.68 19.07
CA ILE A 119 -0.45 -0.28 17.74
C ILE A 119 -0.87 -1.52 16.94
N PRO A 120 -2.11 -1.60 16.44
CA PRO A 120 -2.69 -2.81 15.88
C PRO A 120 -2.26 -3.09 14.42
N TYR A 121 -0.95 -3.15 14.14
CA TYR A 121 -0.43 -3.45 12.80
C TYR A 121 -0.83 -4.84 12.28
N ARG A 122 -1.21 -5.76 13.17
CA ARG A 122 -1.51 -7.16 12.80
C ARG A 122 -2.93 -7.37 12.29
N ASP A 123 -3.79 -6.37 12.36
CA ASP A 123 -5.22 -6.50 12.04
C ASP A 123 -5.50 -6.65 10.53
N SER A 124 -4.55 -6.24 9.68
CA SER A 124 -4.65 -6.49 8.24
C SER A 124 -3.28 -6.79 7.61
N LYS A 125 -3.31 -7.40 6.41
CA LYS A 125 -2.10 -7.60 5.60
C LYS A 125 -1.51 -6.25 5.16
N LEU A 126 -2.38 -5.29 4.84
CA LEU A 126 -1.99 -3.92 4.44
C LEU A 126 -1.21 -3.23 5.56
N THR A 127 -1.76 -3.19 6.78
CA THR A 127 -1.11 -2.54 7.92
C THR A 127 0.20 -3.22 8.32
N ARG A 128 0.32 -4.53 8.13
CA ARG A 128 1.59 -5.25 8.31
C ARG A 128 2.65 -4.81 7.31
N LEU A 129 2.30 -4.72 6.01
CA LEU A 129 3.21 -4.28 4.95
C LEU A 129 3.68 -2.85 5.15
N LEU A 130 2.78 -1.98 5.62
CA LEU A 130 3.04 -0.56 5.82
C LEU A 130 3.60 -0.21 7.20
N LYS A 131 3.84 -1.18 8.07
CA LYS A 131 4.29 -0.94 9.44
C LYS A 131 5.49 0.01 9.52
N ASP A 132 6.52 -0.25 8.72
CA ASP A 132 7.75 0.56 8.72
C ASP A 132 7.53 1.95 8.14
N SER A 133 6.54 2.09 7.23
CA SER A 133 6.17 3.35 6.58
C SER A 133 5.19 4.20 7.39
N LEU A 134 4.54 3.65 8.41
CA LEU A 134 3.58 4.36 9.25
C LEU A 134 4.14 4.73 10.62
N GLY A 135 4.94 3.87 11.25
CA GLY A 135 5.39 4.06 12.63
C GLY A 135 6.89 3.93 12.86
N GLY A 136 7.70 3.79 11.78
CA GLY A 136 9.14 3.70 11.86
C GLY A 136 9.84 5.05 11.59
N ASN A 137 11.13 5.00 11.26
CA ASN A 137 11.90 6.15 10.77
C ASN A 137 11.46 6.46 9.33
N CYS A 138 10.36 7.17 9.17
CA CYS A 138 9.75 7.46 7.88
C CYS A 138 9.10 8.85 7.85
N GLN A 139 8.89 9.35 6.65
CA GLN A 139 8.04 10.52 6.37
C GLN A 139 6.89 10.04 5.51
N THR A 140 5.66 10.19 6.00
CA THR A 140 4.46 9.73 5.31
C THR A 140 3.59 10.91 4.89
N VAL A 141 3.18 10.90 3.63
CA VAL A 141 2.24 11.86 3.05
C VAL A 141 1.00 11.10 2.62
N MET A 142 -0.18 11.62 2.96
CA MET A 142 -1.46 11.08 2.53
C MET A 142 -2.14 12.09 1.61
N ILE A 143 -2.55 11.62 0.42
CA ILE A 143 -3.29 12.42 -0.56
C ILE A 143 -4.71 11.89 -0.60
N ALA A 144 -5.69 12.75 -0.35
CA ALA A 144 -7.11 12.43 -0.40
C ALA A 144 -7.81 13.28 -1.45
N ALA A 145 -8.57 12.62 -2.35
CA ALA A 145 -9.45 13.30 -3.29
C ALA A 145 -10.83 13.50 -2.67
N ILE A 146 -11.27 14.75 -2.54
CA ILE A 146 -12.56 15.11 -1.96
C ILE A 146 -13.42 15.70 -3.07
N ARG A 147 -14.64 15.17 -3.23
CA ARG A 147 -15.64 15.70 -4.15
C ARG A 147 -16.73 16.42 -3.36
N TYR A 148 -16.99 17.67 -3.73
CA TYR A 148 -18.20 18.36 -3.27
C TYR A 148 -19.42 17.76 -3.96
N LEU A 149 -20.36 17.24 -3.20
CA LEU A 149 -21.72 16.96 -3.68
C LEU A 149 -22.51 18.24 -3.50
N PHE A 150 -22.71 19.00 -4.58
CA PHE A 150 -23.78 19.99 -4.60
C PHE A 150 -25.10 19.22 -4.61
N GLN A 151 -25.90 19.37 -3.58
CA GLN A 151 -27.30 18.99 -3.55
C GLN A 151 -28.11 20.01 -4.34
#